data_f81096c21cd5a794901d1ae525289775
#
_entry.id   f81096c21cd5a794901d1ae525289775
#
_cell.length_a   1.000
_cell.length_b   1.000
_cell.length_c   1.000
_cell.angle_alpha   90.00
_cell.angle_beta   90.00
_cell.angle_gamma   90.00
#
_symmetry.space_group_name_H-M   'P 1'
#
loop_
_entity.id
_entity.type
_entity.pdbx_description
1 polymer ?
#
loop_
_entity_poly.entity_id
_entity_poly.type
_entity_poly.pdbx_seq_one_letter_code
_entity_poly.pdbx_strand_id
1 'polypeptide(L)'
;VVFGFTKFLRDIQKREHPDLLGVAFDPKGGSFRREIFPEYKANRAETPEDILLSVPYVKRIVEAMCIPVLEVPGYEADDVIGTLAYKGVEAGYDVFMVTPDKDYGQLVSDKVFMYRPKHTGGFEVMGIEEVKAKFDIQSPAQVIDMLGLMGDSSDNIPGCPGVGEKTAQKLIAQYGSIENLLSHSAELKGALKTKVEANRKMIEFSKFLATIKIDVPITLNMDELKREEPNEEELRKIFEEMEFRT
;
A
#
# COMPACT_ATOMS: atom_id res chain seq x y z
N VAL A 1 -9.72 1.40 18.95
CA VAL A 1 -8.66 1.12 17.96
C VAL A 1 -7.93 -0.15 18.34
N VAL A 2 -7.24 -0.22 19.49
CA VAL A 2 -6.36 -1.34 19.88
C VAL A 2 -7.09 -2.69 19.92
N PHE A 3 -8.26 -2.74 20.56
CA PHE A 3 -9.07 -3.96 20.63
C PHE A 3 -9.48 -4.48 19.25
N GLY A 4 -9.96 -3.58 18.39
CA GLY A 4 -10.37 -3.94 17.02
C GLY A 4 -9.21 -4.48 16.20
N PHE A 5 -8.04 -3.86 16.29
CA PHE A 5 -6.83 -4.32 15.62
C PHE A 5 -6.39 -5.71 16.13
N THR A 6 -6.38 -5.91 17.44
CA THR A 6 -6.01 -7.20 18.05
C THR A 6 -6.93 -8.33 17.58
N LYS A 7 -8.23 -8.08 17.61
CA LYS A 7 -9.22 -9.04 17.11
C LYS A 7 -9.02 -9.37 15.64
N PHE A 8 -8.85 -8.34 14.82
CA PHE A 8 -8.59 -8.46 13.40
C PHE A 8 -7.37 -9.34 13.11
N LEU A 9 -6.25 -9.09 13.80
CA LEU A 9 -5.01 -9.84 13.61
C LEU A 9 -5.15 -11.31 14.04
N ARG A 10 -5.83 -11.56 15.16
CA ARG A 10 -6.15 -12.92 15.62
C ARG A 10 -7.05 -13.66 14.64
N ASP A 11 -8.06 -13.00 14.10
CA ASP A 11 -9.00 -13.60 13.14
C ASP A 11 -8.29 -14.02 11.85
N ILE A 12 -7.35 -13.20 11.36
CA ILE A 12 -6.51 -13.55 10.20
C ILE A 12 -5.68 -14.79 10.50
N GLN A 13 -4.98 -14.82 11.63
CA GLN A 13 -4.14 -15.96 12.00
C GLN A 13 -4.93 -17.27 12.12
N LYS A 14 -6.14 -17.20 12.70
CA LYS A 14 -6.99 -18.36 12.86
C LYS A 14 -7.61 -18.84 11.55
N ARG A 15 -7.90 -17.94 10.65
CA ARG A 15 -8.54 -18.24 9.38
C ARG A 15 -7.55 -18.77 8.35
N GLU A 16 -6.41 -18.07 8.21
CA GLU A 16 -5.52 -18.29 7.07
C GLU A 16 -4.29 -19.14 7.41
N HIS A 17 -3.96 -19.27 8.67
CA HIS A 17 -2.78 -20.03 9.13
C HIS A 17 -1.50 -19.70 8.33
N PRO A 18 -1.08 -18.41 8.28
CA PRO A 18 0.09 -18.04 7.48
C PRO A 18 1.36 -18.70 8.01
N ASP A 19 2.25 -19.08 7.11
CA ASP A 19 3.58 -19.60 7.47
C ASP A 19 4.48 -18.50 8.02
N LEU A 20 4.40 -17.33 7.38
CA LEU A 20 5.14 -16.12 7.75
C LEU A 20 4.16 -14.96 7.94
N LEU A 21 4.41 -14.12 8.92
CA LEU A 21 3.59 -12.94 9.20
C LEU A 21 4.44 -11.80 9.74
N GLY A 22 4.24 -10.61 9.22
CA GLY A 22 4.83 -9.37 9.72
C GLY A 22 3.80 -8.24 9.67
N VAL A 23 3.98 -7.23 10.50
CA VAL A 23 3.14 -6.03 10.52
C VAL A 23 4.00 -4.81 10.27
N ALA A 24 3.73 -4.10 9.19
CA ALA A 24 4.47 -2.91 8.81
C ALA A 24 3.81 -1.63 9.35
N PHE A 25 4.65 -0.70 9.77
CA PHE A 25 4.24 0.61 10.26
C PHE A 25 4.99 1.72 9.51
N ASP A 26 4.33 2.87 9.37
CA ASP A 26 4.98 4.08 8.90
C ASP A 26 5.94 4.60 9.97
N PRO A 27 7.15 5.04 9.60
CA PRO A 27 8.09 5.60 10.55
C PRO A 27 7.68 7.00 10.99
N LYS A 28 8.18 7.43 12.14
CA LYS A 28 8.12 8.82 12.54
C LYS A 28 9.00 9.68 11.63
N GLY A 29 8.54 10.87 11.27
CA GLY A 29 9.33 11.83 10.50
C GLY A 29 9.07 11.82 8.99
N GLY A 30 8.13 11.00 8.52
CA GLY A 30 7.74 10.96 7.10
C GLY A 30 8.63 10.09 6.22
N SER A 31 8.45 10.19 4.91
CA SER A 31 9.16 9.40 3.92
C SER A 31 9.97 10.27 2.95
N PHE A 32 10.80 9.62 2.14
CA PHE A 32 11.55 10.27 1.06
C PHE A 32 10.65 11.06 0.10
N ARG A 33 9.38 10.64 -0.10
CA ARG A 33 8.42 11.36 -0.95
C ARG A 33 8.16 12.76 -0.43
N ARG A 34 8.02 12.90 0.87
CA ARG A 34 7.75 14.20 1.51
C ARG A 34 8.98 15.12 1.49
N GLU A 35 10.16 14.55 1.50
CA GLU A 35 11.41 15.31 1.34
C GLU A 35 11.53 15.92 -0.07
N ILE A 36 11.14 15.15 -1.09
CA ILE A 36 11.21 15.59 -2.49
C ILE A 36 10.04 16.48 -2.88
N PHE A 37 8.86 16.20 -2.32
CA PHE A 37 7.61 16.89 -2.59
C PHE A 37 6.87 17.18 -1.28
N PRO A 38 7.13 18.34 -0.64
CA PRO A 38 6.52 18.67 0.66
C PRO A 38 5.00 18.65 0.68
N GLU A 39 4.34 18.89 -0.46
CA GLU A 39 2.89 18.84 -0.61
C GLU A 39 2.33 17.41 -0.58
N TYR A 40 3.17 16.38 -0.73
CA TYR A 40 2.74 14.99 -0.64
C TYR A 40 2.04 14.72 0.69
N LYS A 41 0.80 14.27 0.63
CA LYS A 41 -0.07 14.03 1.79
C LYS A 41 -0.28 15.26 2.71
N ALA A 42 0.06 16.47 2.26
CA ALA A 42 -0.08 17.68 3.07
C ALA A 42 -1.54 18.08 3.34
N ASN A 43 -2.47 17.62 2.52
CA ASN A 43 -3.91 17.85 2.67
C ASN A 43 -4.60 16.87 3.64
N ARG A 44 -3.87 15.87 4.14
CA ARG A 44 -4.40 14.95 5.15
C ARG A 44 -4.56 15.68 6.48
N ALA A 45 -5.70 15.44 7.13
CA ALA A 45 -5.90 15.87 8.50
C ALA A 45 -4.84 15.25 9.42
N GLU A 46 -4.52 15.96 10.49
CA GLU A 46 -3.68 15.39 11.54
C GLU A 46 -4.29 14.09 12.06
N THR A 47 -3.44 13.12 12.31
CA THR A 47 -3.88 11.85 12.89
C THR A 47 -4.54 12.11 14.25
N PRO A 48 -5.79 11.66 14.48
CA PRO A 48 -6.44 11.83 15.76
C PRO A 48 -5.56 11.36 16.93
N GLU A 49 -5.57 12.11 18.02
CA GLU A 49 -4.74 11.81 19.18
C GLU A 49 -4.94 10.40 19.71
N ASP A 50 -6.17 9.92 19.74
CA ASP A 50 -6.50 8.55 20.15
C ASP A 50 -5.79 7.49 19.31
N ILE A 51 -5.60 7.75 18.03
CA ILE A 51 -4.86 6.84 17.14
C ILE A 51 -3.36 6.92 17.44
N LEU A 52 -2.83 8.13 17.61
CA LEU A 52 -1.41 8.31 17.97
C LEU A 52 -1.06 7.62 19.29
N LEU A 53 -1.92 7.73 20.29
CA LEU A 53 -1.77 7.08 21.59
C LEU A 53 -1.92 5.56 21.50
N SER A 54 -2.66 5.06 20.50
CA SER A 54 -2.89 3.64 20.29
C SER A 54 -1.68 2.91 19.69
N VAL A 55 -0.89 3.59 18.87
CA VAL A 55 0.22 2.96 18.11
C VAL A 55 1.23 2.22 19.01
N PRO A 56 1.73 2.80 20.12
CA PRO A 56 2.63 2.07 21.00
C PRO A 56 2.03 0.79 21.56
N TYR A 57 0.76 0.81 21.93
CA TYR A 57 0.05 -0.38 22.44
C TYR A 57 -0.13 -1.44 21.36
N VAL A 58 -0.48 -1.03 20.14
CA VAL A 58 -0.59 -1.93 18.99
C VAL A 58 0.75 -2.62 18.73
N LYS A 59 1.85 -1.87 18.74
CA LYS A 59 3.20 -2.44 18.59
C LYS A 59 3.55 -3.44 19.69
N ARG A 60 3.26 -3.13 20.94
CA ARG A 60 3.46 -4.03 22.07
C ARG A 60 2.68 -5.34 21.92
N ILE A 61 1.42 -5.24 21.45
CA ILE A 61 0.58 -6.43 21.19
C ILE A 61 1.15 -7.28 20.07
N VAL A 62 1.56 -6.66 18.97
CA VAL A 62 2.18 -7.36 17.84
C VAL A 62 3.43 -8.11 18.29
N GLU A 63 4.29 -7.45 19.06
CA GLU A 63 5.51 -8.07 19.62
C GLU A 63 5.19 -9.20 20.61
N ALA A 64 4.19 -9.00 21.48
CA ALA A 64 3.74 -10.05 22.41
C ALA A 64 3.10 -11.25 21.70
N MET A 65 2.57 -11.05 20.51
CA MET A 65 2.10 -12.13 19.63
C MET A 65 3.26 -12.81 18.87
N CYS A 66 4.49 -12.42 19.14
CA CYS A 66 5.70 -12.90 18.46
C CYS A 66 5.68 -12.64 16.95
N ILE A 67 5.09 -11.51 16.55
CA ILE A 67 5.06 -11.04 15.16
C ILE A 67 6.03 -9.85 15.02
N PRO A 68 6.93 -9.85 14.04
CA PRO A 68 7.85 -8.73 13.85
C PRO A 68 7.12 -7.44 13.49
N VAL A 69 7.52 -6.34 14.13
CA VAL A 69 7.18 -4.98 13.76
C VAL A 69 8.17 -4.53 12.70
N LEU A 70 7.68 -4.22 11.51
CA LEU A 70 8.48 -3.85 10.35
C LEU A 70 8.37 -2.34 10.14
N GLU A 71 9.46 -1.63 10.32
CA GLU A 71 9.52 -0.18 10.20
C GLU A 71 10.93 0.22 9.72
N VAL A 72 10.99 0.98 8.64
CA VAL A 72 12.26 1.45 8.07
C VAL A 72 12.23 2.98 7.96
N PRO A 73 13.13 3.69 8.65
CA PRO A 73 13.19 5.16 8.55
C PRO A 73 13.31 5.65 7.11
N GLY A 74 12.53 6.66 6.75
CA GLY A 74 12.53 7.26 5.43
C GLY A 74 11.66 6.57 4.38
N TYR A 75 11.06 5.42 4.69
CA TYR A 75 10.18 4.66 3.80
C TYR A 75 8.81 4.44 4.44
N GLU A 76 7.77 4.47 3.64
CA GLU A 76 6.42 4.16 4.10
C GLU A 76 6.24 2.65 4.29
N ALA A 77 5.24 2.27 5.09
CA ALA A 77 4.86 0.86 5.27
C ALA A 77 4.60 0.17 3.92
N ASP A 78 4.02 0.89 2.96
CA ASP A 78 3.76 0.41 1.60
C ASP A 78 5.03 -0.06 0.90
N ASP A 79 6.10 0.71 1.02
CA ASP A 79 7.40 0.40 0.41
C ASP A 79 8.03 -0.83 1.07
N VAL A 80 7.91 -0.94 2.38
CA VAL A 80 8.39 -2.12 3.14
C VAL A 80 7.63 -3.36 2.70
N ILE A 81 6.32 -3.28 2.63
CA ILE A 81 5.46 -4.39 2.18
C ILE A 81 5.77 -4.77 0.74
N GLY A 82 5.88 -3.78 -0.16
CA GLY A 82 6.20 -4.03 -1.57
C GLY A 82 7.54 -4.75 -1.75
N THR A 83 8.55 -4.31 -1.01
CA THR A 83 9.89 -4.93 -1.03
C THR A 83 9.85 -6.37 -0.51
N LEU A 84 9.19 -6.61 0.62
CA LEU A 84 9.08 -7.95 1.19
C LEU A 84 8.18 -8.88 0.36
N ALA A 85 7.14 -8.34 -0.28
CA ALA A 85 6.33 -9.10 -1.22
C ALA A 85 7.16 -9.62 -2.39
N TYR A 86 7.97 -8.76 -2.98
CA TYR A 86 8.88 -9.12 -4.06
C TYR A 86 9.89 -10.20 -3.61
N LYS A 87 10.54 -9.99 -2.48
CA LYS A 87 11.50 -10.96 -1.90
C LYS A 87 10.83 -12.27 -1.50
N GLY A 88 9.60 -12.23 -1.01
CA GLY A 88 8.82 -13.42 -0.67
C GLY A 88 8.53 -14.29 -1.89
N VAL A 89 8.18 -13.69 -3.01
CA VAL A 89 7.99 -14.40 -4.29
C VAL A 89 9.30 -15.05 -4.75
N GLU A 90 10.41 -14.33 -4.69
CA GLU A 90 11.73 -14.88 -5.03
C GLU A 90 12.11 -16.08 -4.13
N ALA A 91 11.67 -16.08 -2.88
CA ALA A 91 11.87 -17.18 -1.95
C ALA A 91 10.87 -18.34 -2.10
N GLY A 92 9.92 -18.24 -3.04
CA GLY A 92 8.96 -19.30 -3.35
C GLY A 92 7.64 -19.22 -2.59
N TYR A 93 7.32 -18.10 -1.95
CA TYR A 93 6.06 -17.90 -1.24
C TYR A 93 4.99 -17.25 -2.12
N ASP A 94 3.74 -17.56 -1.81
CA ASP A 94 2.60 -16.75 -2.17
C ASP A 94 2.46 -15.65 -1.11
N VAL A 95 2.27 -14.41 -1.55
CA VAL A 95 2.23 -13.24 -0.64
C VAL A 95 0.84 -12.63 -0.63
N PHE A 96 0.33 -12.38 0.56
CA PHE A 96 -0.95 -11.70 0.77
C PHE A 96 -0.72 -10.39 1.51
N MET A 97 -1.02 -9.30 0.86
CA MET A 97 -0.94 -7.95 1.42
C MET A 97 -2.29 -7.59 2.04
N VAL A 98 -2.33 -7.53 3.36
CA VAL A 98 -3.54 -7.20 4.11
C VAL A 98 -3.71 -5.69 4.18
N THR A 99 -4.51 -5.14 3.31
CA THR A 99 -4.72 -3.69 3.17
C THR A 99 -6.04 -3.37 2.48
N PRO A 100 -6.72 -2.28 2.87
CA PRO A 100 -7.86 -1.74 2.13
C PRO A 100 -7.42 -0.83 0.97
N ASP A 101 -6.14 -0.45 0.89
CA ASP A 101 -5.63 0.53 -0.05
C ASP A 101 -5.54 -0.05 -1.46
N LYS A 102 -6.34 0.52 -2.38
CA LYS A 102 -6.39 0.13 -3.79
C LYS A 102 -5.03 0.23 -4.51
N ASP A 103 -4.16 1.12 -4.06
CA ASP A 103 -2.88 1.40 -4.74
C ASP A 103 -1.90 0.23 -4.67
N TYR A 104 -2.08 -0.66 -3.68
CA TYR A 104 -1.37 -1.95 -3.63
C TYR A 104 -1.68 -2.88 -4.81
N GLY A 105 -2.72 -2.60 -5.58
CA GLY A 105 -3.01 -3.31 -6.82
C GLY A 105 -1.84 -3.31 -7.80
N GLN A 106 -0.98 -2.30 -7.76
CA GLN A 106 0.23 -2.23 -8.59
C GLN A 106 1.22 -3.37 -8.35
N LEU A 107 1.18 -3.99 -7.16
CA LEU A 107 2.08 -5.07 -6.75
C LEU A 107 1.51 -6.47 -7.04
N VAL A 108 0.24 -6.56 -7.42
CA VAL A 108 -0.44 -7.82 -7.64
C VAL A 108 0.16 -8.56 -8.85
N SER A 109 0.40 -9.84 -8.68
CA SER A 109 0.92 -10.75 -9.69
C SER A 109 0.26 -12.12 -9.54
N ASP A 110 0.75 -13.12 -10.24
CA ASP A 110 0.31 -14.51 -10.07
C ASP A 110 0.64 -15.11 -8.70
N LYS A 111 1.54 -14.48 -7.94
CA LYS A 111 1.99 -14.90 -6.59
C LYS A 111 1.76 -13.85 -5.50
N VAL A 112 1.33 -12.64 -5.84
CA VAL A 112 1.07 -11.57 -4.89
C VAL A 112 -0.39 -11.14 -5.00
N PHE A 113 -1.08 -11.15 -3.87
CA PHE A 113 -2.51 -10.85 -3.78
C PHE A 113 -2.77 -9.75 -2.75
N MET A 114 -3.85 -9.00 -2.96
CA MET A 114 -4.43 -8.18 -1.91
C MET A 114 -5.41 -9.01 -1.10
N TYR A 115 -5.34 -8.88 0.21
CA TYR A 115 -6.29 -9.44 1.16
C TYR A 115 -7.02 -8.28 1.81
N ARG A 116 -8.23 -8.00 1.32
CA ARG A 116 -8.93 -6.75 1.60
C ARG A 116 -10.11 -6.97 2.53
N PRO A 117 -10.19 -6.23 3.67
CA PRO A 117 -11.37 -6.27 4.53
C PRO A 117 -12.58 -5.66 3.81
N LYS A 118 -13.75 -6.28 3.99
CA LYS A 118 -15.01 -5.78 3.46
C LYS A 118 -15.77 -4.98 4.51
N HIS A 119 -16.46 -3.94 4.09
CA HIS A 119 -17.34 -3.15 4.96
C HIS A 119 -18.49 -3.98 5.54
N THR A 120 -18.93 -5.02 4.84
CA THR A 120 -19.97 -5.97 5.26
C THR A 120 -19.47 -7.07 6.18
N GLY A 121 -18.20 -7.02 6.57
CA GLY A 121 -17.51 -8.06 7.32
C GLY A 121 -16.86 -9.12 6.42
N GLY A 122 -15.82 -9.78 6.96
CA GLY A 122 -15.01 -10.72 6.20
C GLY A 122 -13.99 -10.04 5.29
N PHE A 123 -13.44 -10.83 4.38
CA PHE A 123 -12.36 -10.41 3.49
C PHE A 123 -12.64 -10.85 2.05
N GLU A 124 -11.99 -10.18 1.11
CA GLU A 124 -11.89 -10.61 -0.28
C GLU A 124 -10.42 -10.67 -0.70
N VAL A 125 -10.10 -11.65 -1.54
CA VAL A 125 -8.79 -11.77 -2.17
C VAL A 125 -8.88 -11.15 -3.56
N MET A 126 -7.97 -10.21 -3.85
CA MET A 126 -7.88 -9.56 -5.16
C MET A 126 -6.60 -10.01 -5.86
N GLY A 127 -6.76 -10.72 -6.97
CA GLY A 127 -5.70 -11.09 -7.88
C GLY A 127 -5.67 -10.19 -9.12
N ILE A 128 -4.99 -10.64 -10.16
CA ILE A 128 -4.78 -9.89 -11.41
C ILE A 128 -6.10 -9.46 -12.04
N GLU A 129 -7.06 -10.37 -12.17
CA GLU A 129 -8.33 -10.07 -12.86
C GLU A 129 -9.18 -9.05 -12.08
N GLU A 130 -9.18 -9.13 -10.76
CA GLU A 130 -9.93 -8.20 -9.89
C GLU A 130 -9.33 -6.79 -9.94
N VAL A 131 -8.00 -6.67 -9.96
CA VAL A 131 -7.31 -5.38 -10.11
C VAL A 131 -7.57 -4.77 -11.48
N LYS A 132 -7.48 -5.57 -12.54
CA LYS A 132 -7.79 -5.14 -13.90
C LYS A 132 -9.21 -4.61 -14.02
N ALA A 133 -10.18 -5.31 -13.45
CA ALA A 133 -11.59 -4.90 -13.46
C ALA A 133 -11.83 -3.62 -12.66
N LYS A 134 -11.17 -3.49 -11.48
CA LYS A 134 -11.34 -2.33 -10.62
C LYS A 134 -10.87 -1.01 -11.25
N PHE A 135 -9.75 -1.04 -11.92
CA PHE A 135 -9.15 0.13 -12.57
C PHE A 135 -9.50 0.27 -14.04
N ASP A 136 -10.14 -0.73 -14.64
CA ASP A 136 -10.37 -0.83 -16.08
C ASP A 136 -9.06 -0.69 -16.87
N ILE A 137 -8.11 -1.56 -16.54
CA ILE A 137 -6.76 -1.63 -17.11
C ILE A 137 -6.43 -3.03 -17.62
N GLN A 138 -5.35 -3.16 -18.35
CA GLN A 138 -4.95 -4.42 -19.00
C GLN A 138 -3.97 -5.24 -18.15
N SER A 139 -3.28 -4.59 -17.19
CA SER A 139 -2.39 -5.27 -16.25
C SER A 139 -2.25 -4.48 -14.93
N PRO A 140 -1.96 -5.15 -13.80
CA PRO A 140 -1.75 -4.48 -12.51
C PRO A 140 -0.65 -3.42 -12.53
N ALA A 141 0.39 -3.61 -13.32
CA ALA A 141 1.48 -2.63 -13.44
C ALA A 141 1.02 -1.25 -13.93
N GLN A 142 -0.13 -1.19 -14.61
CA GLN A 142 -0.69 0.07 -15.11
C GLN A 142 -1.42 0.91 -14.03
N VAL A 143 -1.58 0.41 -12.82
CA VAL A 143 -2.13 1.19 -11.70
C VAL A 143 -1.35 2.50 -11.51
N ILE A 144 -0.03 2.45 -11.56
CA ILE A 144 0.82 3.62 -11.41
C ILE A 144 0.73 4.59 -12.60
N ASP A 145 0.48 4.09 -13.79
CA ASP A 145 0.23 4.94 -14.97
C ASP A 145 -1.10 5.67 -14.83
N MET A 146 -2.12 5.00 -14.35
CA MET A 146 -3.41 5.61 -14.06
C MET A 146 -3.27 6.74 -13.03
N LEU A 147 -2.59 6.49 -11.91
CA LEU A 147 -2.36 7.47 -10.85
C LEU A 147 -1.46 8.62 -11.32
N GLY A 148 -0.48 8.35 -12.16
CA GLY A 148 0.36 9.38 -12.76
C GLY A 148 -0.41 10.34 -13.67
N LEU A 149 -1.45 9.86 -14.37
CA LEU A 149 -2.30 10.68 -15.22
C LEU A 149 -3.41 11.39 -14.48
N MET A 150 -4.21 10.67 -13.71
CA MET A 150 -5.36 11.26 -13.02
C MET A 150 -5.01 11.89 -11.66
N GLY A 151 -3.82 11.62 -11.13
CA GLY A 151 -3.45 12.02 -9.79
C GLY A 151 -4.15 11.20 -8.71
N ASP A 152 -3.87 11.55 -7.47
CA ASP A 152 -4.57 11.00 -6.31
C ASP A 152 -4.79 12.11 -5.28
N SER A 153 -6.03 12.51 -5.10
CA SER A 153 -6.40 13.57 -4.17
C SER A 153 -6.14 13.17 -2.71
N SER A 154 -6.24 11.90 -2.37
CA SER A 154 -5.99 11.43 -0.99
C SER A 154 -4.53 11.56 -0.58
N ASP A 155 -3.61 11.41 -1.52
CA ASP A 155 -2.17 11.55 -1.31
C ASP A 155 -1.62 12.89 -1.82
N ASN A 156 -2.50 13.73 -2.33
CA ASN A 156 -2.14 15.01 -2.93
C ASN A 156 -1.15 14.87 -4.09
N ILE A 157 -1.31 13.81 -4.88
CA ILE A 157 -0.54 13.59 -6.11
C ILE A 157 -1.24 14.34 -7.24
N PRO A 158 -0.53 15.27 -7.94
CA PRO A 158 -1.19 16.19 -8.88
C PRO A 158 -1.71 15.52 -10.14
N GLY A 159 -1.00 14.56 -10.72
CA GLY A 159 -1.34 14.02 -12.04
C GLY A 159 -1.25 15.04 -13.15
N CYS A 160 -2.02 14.82 -14.21
CA CYS A 160 -2.21 15.78 -15.30
C CYS A 160 -3.49 16.58 -15.05
N PRO A 161 -3.42 17.92 -14.85
CA PRO A 161 -4.59 18.73 -14.63
C PRO A 161 -5.64 18.56 -15.75
N GLY A 162 -6.89 18.31 -15.37
CA GLY A 162 -8.00 18.11 -16.31
C GLY A 162 -8.09 16.72 -16.94
N VAL A 163 -7.24 15.78 -16.55
CA VAL A 163 -7.34 14.37 -16.92
C VAL A 163 -7.95 13.58 -15.76
N GLY A 164 -9.17 13.12 -15.93
CA GLY A 164 -9.87 12.28 -14.98
C GLY A 164 -9.69 10.79 -15.28
N GLU A 165 -10.35 9.96 -14.47
CA GLU A 165 -10.25 8.51 -14.54
C GLU A 165 -10.56 7.94 -15.93
N LYS A 166 -11.67 8.36 -16.55
CA LYS A 166 -12.08 7.84 -17.85
C LYS A 166 -11.13 8.19 -18.98
N THR A 167 -10.62 9.41 -18.98
CA THR A 167 -9.62 9.84 -19.95
C THR A 167 -8.31 9.08 -19.75
N ALA A 168 -7.88 8.90 -18.51
CA ALA A 168 -6.70 8.11 -18.18
C ALA A 168 -6.86 6.65 -18.64
N GLN A 169 -7.99 6.03 -18.39
CA GLN A 169 -8.30 4.66 -18.85
C GLN A 169 -8.15 4.52 -20.37
N LYS A 170 -8.70 5.46 -21.13
CA LYS A 170 -8.60 5.47 -22.59
C LYS A 170 -7.15 5.62 -23.08
N LEU A 171 -6.41 6.53 -22.47
CA LEU A 171 -5.02 6.77 -22.85
C LEU A 171 -4.13 5.56 -22.53
N ILE A 172 -4.31 4.94 -21.37
CA ILE A 172 -3.54 3.75 -20.99
C ILE A 172 -3.96 2.53 -21.82
N ALA A 173 -5.23 2.38 -22.16
CA ALA A 173 -5.68 1.32 -23.08
C ALA A 173 -5.04 1.46 -24.47
N GLN A 174 -4.87 2.68 -24.94
CA GLN A 174 -4.30 2.96 -26.27
C GLN A 174 -2.76 2.85 -26.29
N TYR A 175 -2.08 3.42 -25.29
CA TYR A 175 -0.62 3.56 -25.28
C TYR A 175 0.10 2.59 -24.33
N GLY A 176 -0.60 1.97 -23.40
CA GLY A 176 -0.07 0.97 -22.47
C GLY A 176 0.65 1.55 -21.26
N SER A 177 1.32 2.68 -21.41
CA SER A 177 2.08 3.33 -20.34
C SER A 177 2.17 4.84 -20.55
N ILE A 178 2.51 5.57 -19.48
CA ILE A 178 2.79 7.01 -19.55
C ILE A 178 3.96 7.28 -20.48
N GLU A 179 5.03 6.50 -20.41
CA GLU A 179 6.22 6.67 -21.23
C GLU A 179 5.88 6.58 -22.72
N ASN A 180 5.10 5.59 -23.10
CA ASN A 180 4.69 5.42 -24.48
C ASN A 180 3.70 6.53 -24.93
N LEU A 181 2.78 6.94 -24.04
CA LEU A 181 1.89 8.07 -24.28
C LEU A 181 2.69 9.34 -24.58
N LEU A 182 3.66 9.67 -23.75
CA LEU A 182 4.48 10.87 -23.90
C LEU A 182 5.36 10.83 -25.16
N SER A 183 5.81 9.66 -25.57
CA SER A 183 6.52 9.45 -26.83
C SER A 183 5.63 9.68 -28.07
N HIS A 184 4.32 9.54 -27.93
CA HIS A 184 3.33 9.67 -28.98
C HIS A 184 2.35 10.83 -28.75
N SER A 185 2.72 11.80 -27.92
CA SER A 185 1.85 12.92 -27.58
C SER A 185 1.41 13.77 -28.79
N ALA A 186 2.19 13.76 -29.86
CA ALA A 186 1.86 14.42 -31.11
C ALA A 186 0.59 13.86 -31.79
N GLU A 187 0.22 12.63 -31.50
CA GLU A 187 -1.02 12.00 -32.00
C GLU A 187 -2.29 12.51 -31.30
N LEU A 188 -2.14 13.10 -30.12
CA LEU A 188 -3.25 13.67 -29.37
C LEU A 188 -3.78 14.93 -30.06
N LYS A 189 -5.03 15.27 -29.77
CA LYS A 189 -5.72 16.42 -30.40
C LYS A 189 -6.29 17.35 -29.35
N GLY A 190 -6.41 18.62 -29.75
CA GLY A 190 -7.12 19.66 -28.99
C GLY A 190 -6.54 19.93 -27.61
N ALA A 191 -7.41 20.17 -26.64
CA ALA A 191 -7.05 20.52 -25.29
C ALA A 191 -6.27 19.41 -24.58
N LEU A 192 -6.55 18.14 -24.88
CA LEU A 192 -5.86 17.00 -24.29
C LEU A 192 -4.38 16.99 -24.66
N LYS A 193 -4.06 17.23 -25.93
CA LYS A 193 -2.68 17.36 -26.40
C LYS A 193 -1.94 18.48 -25.65
N THR A 194 -2.56 19.66 -25.56
CA THR A 194 -1.98 20.80 -24.85
C THR A 194 -1.71 20.48 -23.39
N LYS A 195 -2.67 19.86 -22.70
CA LYS A 195 -2.55 19.51 -21.29
C LYS A 195 -1.42 18.50 -21.04
N VAL A 196 -1.39 17.43 -21.82
CA VAL A 196 -0.39 16.36 -21.67
C VAL A 196 1.01 16.90 -21.97
N GLU A 197 1.18 17.62 -23.07
CA GLU A 197 2.49 18.16 -23.45
C GLU A 197 3.00 19.24 -22.47
N ALA A 198 2.10 20.07 -21.94
CA ALA A 198 2.47 21.09 -20.94
C ALA A 198 2.84 20.48 -19.56
N ASN A 199 2.38 19.28 -19.25
CA ASN A 199 2.53 18.65 -17.94
C ASN A 199 3.37 17.37 -17.97
N ARG A 200 4.20 17.15 -18.97
CA ARG A 200 5.02 15.95 -19.12
C ARG A 200 5.81 15.60 -17.85
N LYS A 201 6.54 16.56 -17.31
CA LYS A 201 7.35 16.36 -16.08
C LYS A 201 6.47 16.07 -14.86
N MET A 202 5.32 16.73 -14.75
CA MET A 202 4.41 16.52 -13.65
C MET A 202 3.75 15.14 -13.72
N ILE A 203 3.43 14.65 -14.91
CA ILE A 203 2.89 13.31 -15.14
C ILE A 203 3.92 12.24 -14.71
N GLU A 204 5.15 12.36 -15.17
CA GLU A 204 6.24 11.46 -14.81
C GLU A 204 6.53 11.48 -13.31
N PHE A 205 6.54 12.65 -12.71
CA PHE A 205 6.75 12.83 -11.27
C PHE A 205 5.59 12.25 -10.44
N SER A 206 4.35 12.42 -10.91
CA SER A 206 3.18 11.84 -10.27
C SER A 206 3.21 10.30 -10.29
N LYS A 207 3.63 9.72 -11.41
CA LYS A 207 3.87 8.26 -11.50
C LYS A 207 4.95 7.82 -10.50
N PHE A 208 6.03 8.57 -10.40
CA PHE A 208 7.10 8.29 -9.42
C PHE A 208 6.58 8.31 -7.98
N LEU A 209 5.80 9.33 -7.61
CA LEU A 209 5.22 9.43 -6.27
C LEU A 209 4.26 8.28 -5.96
N ALA A 210 3.48 7.83 -6.94
CA ALA A 210 2.52 6.73 -6.80
C ALA A 210 3.16 5.36 -6.78
N THR A 211 4.41 5.23 -7.22
CA THR A 211 5.11 3.95 -7.31
C THR A 211 5.62 3.51 -5.95
N ILE A 212 5.15 2.35 -5.51
CA ILE A 212 5.65 1.70 -4.29
C ILE A 212 7.05 1.16 -4.55
N LYS A 213 8.01 1.47 -3.67
CA LYS A 213 9.36 0.95 -3.79
C LYS A 213 9.42 -0.54 -3.44
N ILE A 214 10.23 -1.26 -4.20
CA ILE A 214 10.48 -2.69 -4.00
C ILE A 214 11.95 -2.99 -3.68
N ASP A 215 12.73 -1.95 -3.41
CA ASP A 215 14.18 -1.99 -3.13
C ASP A 215 14.56 -1.31 -1.81
N VAL A 216 13.64 -1.28 -0.86
CA VAL A 216 13.90 -0.79 0.50
C VAL A 216 15.03 -1.62 1.13
N PRO A 217 15.98 -0.99 1.85
CA PRO A 217 17.09 -1.71 2.49
C PRO A 217 16.61 -2.52 3.70
N ILE A 218 15.83 -3.55 3.45
CA ILE A 218 15.32 -4.50 4.44
C ILE A 218 15.57 -5.93 3.94
N THR A 219 15.99 -6.79 4.85
CA THR A 219 16.21 -8.20 4.54
C THR A 219 14.96 -9.01 4.88
N LEU A 220 14.60 -9.96 4.00
CA LEU A 220 13.59 -10.96 4.34
C LEU A 220 14.20 -11.95 5.33
N ASN A 221 13.85 -11.81 6.60
CA ASN A 221 14.27 -12.73 7.65
C ASN A 221 13.14 -13.72 7.94
N MET A 222 13.24 -14.89 7.31
CA MET A 222 12.21 -15.92 7.43
C MET A 222 12.07 -16.45 8.87
N ASP A 223 13.16 -16.51 9.64
CA ASP A 223 13.12 -16.99 11.02
C ASP A 223 12.35 -16.04 11.93
N GLU A 224 12.51 -14.73 11.77
CA GLU A 224 11.73 -13.72 12.51
C GLU A 224 10.25 -13.71 12.12
N LEU A 225 9.95 -13.97 10.85
CA LEU A 225 8.60 -13.94 10.31
C LEU A 225 7.82 -15.24 10.56
N LYS A 226 8.51 -16.34 10.91
CA LYS A 226 7.85 -17.60 11.25
C LYS A 226 6.87 -17.41 12.39
N ARG A 227 5.73 -18.06 12.24
CA ARG A 227 4.70 -18.06 13.26
C ARG A 227 5.18 -18.77 14.52
N GLU A 228 5.10 -18.08 15.66
CA GLU A 228 5.40 -18.58 16.97
C GLU A 228 4.19 -18.47 17.89
N GLU A 229 4.22 -19.22 19.00
CA GLU A 229 3.19 -19.10 20.03
C GLU A 229 3.27 -17.71 20.69
N PRO A 230 2.12 -17.04 20.91
CA PRO A 230 2.09 -15.76 21.59
C PRO A 230 2.62 -15.83 23.03
N ASN A 231 3.19 -14.72 23.49
CA ASN A 231 3.48 -14.55 24.91
C ASN A 231 2.19 -14.17 25.64
N GLU A 232 1.48 -15.17 26.14
CA GLU A 232 0.17 -15.02 26.78
C GLU A 232 0.23 -14.18 28.06
N GLU A 233 1.34 -14.26 28.81
CA GLU A 233 1.52 -13.45 30.03
C GLU A 233 1.62 -11.96 29.70
N GLU A 234 2.43 -11.60 28.70
CA GLU A 234 2.57 -10.21 28.27
C GLU A 234 1.27 -9.68 27.63
N LEU A 235 0.60 -10.48 26.84
CA LEU A 235 -0.72 -10.11 26.28
C LEU A 235 -1.73 -9.84 27.40
N ARG A 236 -1.76 -10.68 28.43
CA ARG A 236 -2.65 -10.49 29.57
C ARG A 236 -2.37 -9.16 30.29
N LYS A 237 -1.11 -8.82 30.52
CA LYS A 237 -0.71 -7.55 31.13
C LYS A 237 -1.19 -6.36 30.30
N ILE A 238 -1.00 -6.41 28.99
CA ILE A 238 -1.43 -5.34 28.09
C ILE A 238 -2.97 -5.22 28.08
N PHE A 239 -3.69 -6.33 28.06
CA PHE A 239 -5.15 -6.34 28.07
C PHE A 239 -5.74 -5.81 29.38
N GLU A 240 -5.11 -6.13 30.52
CA GLU A 240 -5.47 -5.58 31.81
C GLU A 240 -5.22 -4.08 31.88
N GLU A 241 -4.05 -3.60 31.40
CA GLU A 241 -3.70 -2.19 31.30
C GLU A 241 -4.70 -1.41 30.42
N MET A 242 -5.19 -2.03 29.34
CA MET A 242 -6.16 -1.44 28.43
C MET A 242 -7.62 -1.66 28.84
N GLU A 243 -7.85 -2.31 29.99
CA GLU A 243 -9.19 -2.64 30.50
C GLU A 243 -10.05 -3.46 29.51
N PHE A 244 -9.41 -4.32 28.71
CA PHE A 244 -10.15 -5.20 27.82
C PHE A 244 -10.91 -6.26 28.62
N ARG A 245 -12.22 -6.27 28.43
CA ARG A 245 -13.08 -7.34 28.97
C ARG A 245 -13.05 -8.52 28.01
N THR A 246 -12.76 -9.69 28.54
CA THR A 246 -12.79 -10.97 27.81
C THR A 246 -14.21 -11.36 27.45
#